data_38550ffe08742d748d9cfaec2a69a974
#
_entry.id   38550ffe08742d748d9cfaec2a69a974
#
_cell.length_a   1.000
_cell.length_b   1.000
_cell.length_c   1.000
_cell.angle_alpha   90.00
_cell.angle_beta   90.00
_cell.angle_gamma   90.00
#
_symmetry.space_group_name_H-M   'P 1'
#
loop_
_entity.id
_entity.type
_entity.pdbx_description
1 polymer ?
#
loop_
_entity_poly.entity_id
_entity_poly.type
_entity_poly.pdbx_seq_one_letter_code
_entity_poly.pdbx_strand_id
1 'polypeptide(L)'
;TVSEYPEWYVPGYGTEKVAPFLRSLVELTRPQRILEIGMGYTTPFLLEGLSNNTESLIWDSNCDKEYLTKEYVPKFVVVDDQSLDPEQAPGRRSDLEKNPLVSFIEGNMFYVVDEVRKDGPYDLVWFDCGGPEEYEFFVKNYWDMVKEYALFHFTYFKGEPNRNNDVLSTIDDYTYRMDIVEPHKFKQGSITMFRKS
;
A
#
# COMPACT_ATOMS: atom_id res chain seq x y z
N THR A 1 -3.69 -4.70 22.51
CA THR A 1 -2.52 -3.79 22.55
C THR A 1 -1.79 -3.96 21.23
N VAL A 2 -1.63 -2.87 20.50
CA VAL A 2 -0.76 -2.82 19.34
C VAL A 2 0.67 -2.86 19.85
N SER A 3 1.44 -3.85 19.45
CA SER A 3 2.80 -4.09 19.95
C SER A 3 3.90 -3.62 19.02
N GLU A 4 3.60 -3.53 17.72
CA GLU A 4 4.53 -3.08 16.70
C GLU A 4 4.20 -1.66 16.28
N TYR A 5 5.20 -0.79 16.17
CA TYR A 5 5.09 0.62 15.72
C TYR A 5 3.98 1.42 16.42
N PRO A 6 3.93 1.43 17.77
CA PRO A 6 2.85 2.09 18.50
C PRO A 6 2.75 3.60 18.23
N GLU A 7 3.86 4.24 17.87
CA GLU A 7 3.94 5.67 17.50
C GLU A 7 3.25 5.97 16.15
N TRP A 8 3.02 4.95 15.33
CA TRP A 8 2.31 5.07 14.06
C TRP A 8 0.82 4.75 14.18
N TYR A 9 0.42 4.12 15.28
CA TYR A 9 -0.93 3.62 15.43
C TYR A 9 -1.92 4.71 15.81
N VAL A 10 -2.98 4.86 15.02
CA VAL A 10 -4.13 5.72 15.34
C VAL A 10 -5.37 4.84 15.55
N PRO A 11 -5.94 4.83 16.76
CA PRO A 11 -7.13 4.03 17.05
C PRO A 11 -8.31 4.40 16.15
N GLY A 12 -9.01 3.39 15.66
CA GLY A 12 -10.24 3.57 14.88
C GLY A 12 -10.06 3.65 13.37
N TYR A 13 -8.82 3.61 12.85
CA TYR A 13 -8.57 3.56 11.41
C TYR A 13 -8.60 2.15 10.83
N GLY A 14 -8.61 1.11 11.68
CA GLY A 14 -8.84 -0.26 11.26
C GLY A 14 -7.66 -0.95 10.57
N THR A 15 -6.48 -0.37 10.65
CA THR A 15 -5.29 -0.85 9.95
C THR A 15 -4.47 -1.86 10.75
N GLU A 16 -4.79 -2.09 12.04
CA GLU A 16 -3.99 -2.94 12.94
C GLU A 16 -3.92 -4.42 12.54
N LYS A 17 -4.89 -4.92 11.76
CA LYS A 17 -4.88 -6.27 11.20
C LYS A 17 -4.43 -6.30 9.74
N VAL A 18 -4.64 -5.18 9.05
CA VAL A 18 -4.23 -4.99 7.66
C VAL A 18 -2.71 -4.88 7.54
N ALA A 19 -2.08 -4.13 8.43
CA ALA A 19 -0.65 -3.84 8.35
C ALA A 19 0.25 -5.10 8.37
N PRO A 20 0.10 -6.06 9.31
CA PRO A 20 0.86 -7.32 9.26
C PRO A 20 0.57 -8.16 8.02
N PHE A 21 -0.67 -8.12 7.50
CA PHE A 21 -1.01 -8.80 6.24
C PHE A 21 -0.25 -8.19 5.06
N LEU A 22 -0.17 -6.86 4.97
CA LEU A 22 0.58 -6.17 3.92
C LEU A 22 2.07 -6.52 3.96
N ARG A 23 2.70 -6.57 5.14
CA ARG A 23 4.07 -7.04 5.29
C ARG A 23 4.25 -8.44 4.71
N SER A 24 3.40 -9.39 5.11
CA SER A 24 3.47 -10.77 4.62
C SER A 24 3.23 -10.86 3.11
N LEU A 25 2.36 -10.00 2.57
CA LEU A 25 2.12 -9.95 1.12
C LEU A 25 3.37 -9.43 0.38
N VAL A 26 4.02 -8.38 0.89
CA VAL A 26 5.28 -7.86 0.33
C VAL A 26 6.39 -8.91 0.37
N GLU A 27 6.53 -9.63 1.48
CA GLU A 27 7.51 -10.71 1.61
C GLU A 27 7.23 -11.84 0.61
N LEU A 28 5.96 -12.21 0.44
CA LEU A 28 5.54 -13.28 -0.47
C LEU A 28 5.71 -12.89 -1.95
N THR A 29 5.29 -11.69 -2.33
CA THR A 29 5.25 -11.26 -3.74
C THR A 29 6.55 -10.61 -4.21
N ARG A 30 7.39 -10.18 -3.26
CA ARG A 30 8.70 -9.60 -3.50
C ARG A 30 8.71 -8.48 -4.55
N PRO A 31 7.87 -7.45 -4.41
CA PRO A 31 7.77 -6.35 -5.37
C PRO A 31 9.05 -5.52 -5.37
N GLN A 32 9.50 -5.09 -6.53
CA GLN A 32 10.63 -4.15 -6.63
C GLN A 32 10.19 -2.70 -6.43
N ARG A 33 8.94 -2.37 -6.75
CA ARG A 33 8.40 -1.02 -6.62
C ARG A 33 7.06 -1.05 -5.93
N ILE A 34 6.99 -0.37 -4.79
CA ILE A 34 5.74 -0.16 -4.06
C ILE A 34 5.38 1.32 -4.10
N LEU A 35 4.09 1.60 -4.30
CA LEU A 35 3.47 2.90 -4.09
C LEU A 35 2.49 2.80 -2.92
N GLU A 36 2.62 3.67 -1.94
CA GLU A 36 1.62 3.93 -0.92
C GLU A 36 1.05 5.33 -1.10
N ILE A 37 -0.27 5.46 -1.15
CA ILE A 37 -0.96 6.75 -1.14
C ILE A 37 -1.76 6.84 0.17
N GLY A 38 -1.32 7.74 1.05
CA GLY A 38 -1.78 7.85 2.43
C GLY A 38 -0.81 7.19 3.42
N MET A 39 0.11 7.97 3.97
CA MET A 39 1.06 7.54 4.99
C MET A 39 0.35 7.25 6.32
N GLY A 40 0.59 6.08 6.89
CA GLY A 40 -0.06 5.71 8.15
C GLY A 40 0.57 4.52 8.84
N TYR A 41 -0.23 3.85 9.66
CA TYR A 41 0.22 2.66 10.42
C TYR A 41 0.71 1.51 9.51
N THR A 42 0.28 1.45 8.26
CA THR A 42 0.70 0.44 7.27
C THR A 42 2.11 0.67 6.73
N THR A 43 2.55 1.91 6.70
CA THR A 43 3.82 2.34 6.11
C THR A 43 5.04 1.58 6.65
N PRO A 44 5.29 1.51 7.98
CA PRO A 44 6.44 0.79 8.50
C PRO A 44 6.40 -0.71 8.21
N PHE A 45 5.23 -1.32 8.11
CA PHE A 45 5.10 -2.75 7.78
C PHE A 45 5.44 -3.04 6.31
N LEU A 46 5.00 -2.18 5.38
CA LEU A 46 5.39 -2.29 3.97
C LEU A 46 6.89 -2.15 3.81
N LEU A 47 7.50 -1.19 4.52
CA LEU A 47 8.94 -0.96 4.51
C LEU A 47 9.72 -2.14 5.12
N GLU A 48 9.23 -2.70 6.23
CA GLU A 48 9.82 -3.88 6.87
C GLU A 48 9.79 -5.08 5.93
N GLY A 49 8.67 -5.34 5.24
CA GLY A 49 8.58 -6.41 4.26
C GLY A 49 9.59 -6.27 3.11
N LEU A 50 9.80 -5.04 2.63
CA LEU A 50 10.86 -4.78 1.64
C LEU A 50 12.25 -5.02 2.20
N SER A 51 12.53 -4.55 3.41
CA SER A 51 13.82 -4.74 4.07
C SER A 51 14.11 -6.23 4.29
N ASN A 52 13.14 -6.99 4.77
CA ASN A 52 13.25 -8.44 4.95
C ASN A 52 13.59 -9.14 3.62
N ASN A 53 13.01 -8.71 2.53
CA ASN A 53 13.31 -9.25 1.20
C ASN A 53 14.71 -8.90 0.69
N THR A 54 15.34 -7.83 1.17
CA THR A 54 16.74 -7.51 0.84
C THR A 54 17.74 -8.36 1.63
N GLU A 55 17.37 -8.77 2.85
CA GLU A 55 18.22 -9.51 3.76
C GLU A 55 18.10 -11.03 3.60
N SER A 56 16.92 -11.51 3.20
CA SER A 56 16.59 -12.94 3.14
C SER A 56 16.74 -13.51 1.74
N LEU A 57 17.91 -14.09 1.45
CA LEU A 57 18.03 -15.11 0.41
C LEU A 57 17.67 -16.45 1.05
N ILE A 58 16.39 -16.80 1.06
CA ILE A 58 15.97 -18.16 1.43
C ILE A 58 16.31 -19.06 0.25
N TRP A 59 17.37 -19.85 0.42
CA TRP A 59 17.72 -20.93 -0.50
C TRP A 59 16.69 -22.05 -0.30
N ASP A 60 15.68 -22.08 -1.14
CA ASP A 60 14.79 -23.20 -1.30
C ASP A 60 15.18 -23.94 -2.58
N SER A 61 15.22 -25.27 -2.52
CA SER A 61 15.46 -26.13 -3.68
C SER A 61 14.41 -25.96 -4.79
N ASN A 62 13.28 -25.32 -4.49
CA ASN A 62 12.20 -24.98 -5.42
C ASN A 62 12.36 -23.60 -6.08
N CYS A 63 13.35 -22.81 -5.67
CA CYS A 63 13.58 -21.50 -6.27
C CYS A 63 14.32 -21.63 -7.61
N ASP A 64 13.84 -20.88 -8.59
CA ASP A 64 14.55 -20.69 -9.85
C ASP A 64 15.90 -19.98 -9.59
N LYS A 65 17.00 -20.54 -10.09
CA LYS A 65 18.32 -19.95 -9.95
C LYS A 65 18.43 -18.56 -10.55
N GLU A 66 17.76 -18.32 -11.67
CA GLU A 66 17.70 -17.01 -12.32
C GLU A 66 17.00 -15.98 -11.43
N TYR A 67 15.93 -16.37 -10.73
CA TYR A 67 15.25 -15.54 -9.76
C TYR A 67 16.14 -15.16 -8.57
N LEU A 68 16.93 -16.11 -8.06
CA LEU A 68 17.83 -15.88 -6.92
C LEU A 68 19.05 -15.01 -7.27
N THR A 69 19.50 -15.05 -8.53
CA THR A 69 20.66 -14.27 -8.99
C THR A 69 20.30 -12.87 -9.47
N LYS A 70 19.02 -12.59 -9.68
CA LYS A 70 18.54 -11.27 -10.09
C LYS A 70 18.72 -10.27 -8.94
N GLU A 71 19.44 -9.20 -9.20
CA GLU A 71 19.62 -8.12 -8.24
C GLU A 71 18.23 -7.56 -7.81
N TYR A 72 18.02 -7.54 -6.50
CA TYR A 72 16.80 -6.99 -5.89
C TYR A 72 17.10 -5.62 -5.29
N VAL A 73 16.67 -4.57 -6.00
CA VAL A 73 16.86 -3.18 -5.58
C VAL A 73 15.47 -2.55 -5.44
N PRO A 74 14.81 -2.76 -4.29
CA PRO A 74 13.46 -2.26 -4.11
C PRO A 74 13.43 -0.75 -3.91
N LYS A 75 12.28 -0.16 -4.27
CA LYS A 75 11.96 1.25 -4.02
C LYS A 75 10.55 1.37 -3.46
N PHE A 76 10.41 2.16 -2.42
CA PHE A 76 9.14 2.46 -1.78
C PHE A 76 8.82 3.95 -1.94
N VAL A 77 7.80 4.26 -2.73
CA VAL A 77 7.30 5.62 -2.92
C VAL A 77 6.10 5.83 -2.00
N VAL A 78 6.17 6.85 -1.17
CA VAL A 78 5.10 7.23 -0.23
C VAL A 78 4.60 8.61 -0.60
N VAL A 79 3.29 8.73 -0.84
CA VAL A 79 2.61 10.02 -1.13
C VAL A 79 1.72 10.37 0.05
N ASP A 80 1.92 11.55 0.62
CA ASP A 80 1.09 12.07 1.71
C ASP A 80 1.15 13.58 1.80
N ASP A 81 0.03 14.23 2.09
CA ASP A 81 -0.05 15.67 2.31
C ASP A 81 0.04 16.07 3.79
N GLN A 82 0.22 15.08 4.68
CA GLN A 82 0.35 15.23 6.13
C GLN A 82 -0.85 15.91 6.80
N SER A 83 -2.01 15.90 6.14
CA SER A 83 -3.20 16.64 6.62
C SER A 83 -3.95 15.93 7.75
N LEU A 84 -3.90 14.59 7.81
CA LEU A 84 -4.67 13.81 8.78
C LEU A 84 -4.07 13.78 10.19
N ASP A 85 -2.77 13.96 10.34
CA ASP A 85 -2.06 13.89 11.62
C ASP A 85 -0.93 14.91 11.68
N PRO A 86 -1.25 16.21 11.61
CA PRO A 86 -0.26 17.27 11.41
C PRO A 86 0.74 17.41 12.58
N GLU A 87 0.45 16.83 13.74
CA GLU A 87 1.37 16.89 14.89
C GLU A 87 2.44 15.78 14.83
N GLN A 88 2.09 14.59 14.33
CA GLN A 88 2.97 13.42 14.28
C GLN A 88 3.57 13.18 12.90
N ALA A 89 2.88 13.56 11.84
CA ALA A 89 3.30 13.31 10.48
C ALA A 89 4.72 13.83 10.13
N PRO A 90 5.16 15.02 10.58
CA PRO A 90 6.52 15.49 10.31
C PRO A 90 7.62 14.60 10.90
N GLY A 91 7.39 14.01 12.07
CA GLY A 91 8.32 13.06 12.70
C GLY A 91 8.37 11.75 11.92
N ARG A 92 7.22 11.21 11.55
CA ARG A 92 7.08 10.00 10.74
C ARG A 92 7.77 10.16 9.38
N ARG A 93 7.53 11.28 8.71
CA ARG A 93 8.21 11.62 7.45
C ARG A 93 9.73 11.64 7.62
N SER A 94 10.23 12.36 8.63
CA SER A 94 11.67 12.45 8.90
C SER A 94 12.31 11.09 9.16
N ASP A 95 11.59 10.14 9.75
CA ASP A 95 12.09 8.79 9.97
C ASP A 95 12.10 7.97 8.66
N LEU A 96 11.08 8.12 7.81
CA LEU A 96 11.05 7.48 6.50
C LEU A 96 12.16 7.97 5.58
N GLU A 97 12.39 9.28 5.51
CA GLU A 97 13.41 9.89 4.64
C GLU A 97 14.85 9.46 4.98
N LYS A 98 15.09 8.92 6.18
CA LYS A 98 16.38 8.33 6.56
C LYS A 98 16.61 6.96 5.92
N ASN A 99 15.57 6.30 5.45
CA ASN A 99 15.69 4.97 4.85
C ASN A 99 15.98 5.10 3.34
N PRO A 100 17.09 4.52 2.83
CA PRO A 100 17.49 4.65 1.44
C PRO A 100 16.52 4.00 0.44
N LEU A 101 15.62 3.13 0.89
CA LEU A 101 14.60 2.50 0.06
C LEU A 101 13.41 3.44 -0.20
N VAL A 102 13.27 4.51 0.58
CA VAL A 102 12.09 5.37 0.56
C VAL A 102 12.29 6.62 -0.28
N SER A 103 11.29 6.94 -1.09
CA SER A 103 11.12 8.23 -1.75
C SER A 103 9.80 8.84 -1.27
N PHE A 104 9.86 9.88 -0.46
CA PHE A 104 8.69 10.57 0.04
C PHE A 104 8.31 11.72 -0.90
N ILE A 105 7.05 11.73 -1.35
CA ILE A 105 6.46 12.80 -2.16
C ILE A 105 5.42 13.52 -1.28
N GLU A 106 5.77 14.72 -0.83
CA GLU A 106 4.85 15.55 -0.06
C GLU A 106 3.85 16.22 -1.00
N GLY A 107 2.58 15.94 -0.81
CA GLY A 107 1.52 16.57 -1.56
C GLY A 107 0.26 15.75 -1.64
N ASN A 108 -0.80 16.45 -1.99
CA ASN A 108 -2.09 15.82 -2.23
C ASN A 108 -2.05 15.04 -3.56
N MET A 109 -2.57 13.83 -3.56
CA MET A 109 -2.57 12.92 -4.71
C MET A 109 -3.14 13.53 -6.00
N PHE A 110 -4.01 14.51 -5.91
CA PHE A 110 -4.58 15.20 -7.07
C PHE A 110 -3.55 16.02 -7.86
N TYR A 111 -2.43 16.40 -7.23
CA TYR A 111 -1.45 17.35 -7.82
C TYR A 111 -0.07 16.73 -8.09
N VAL A 112 0.22 15.53 -7.58
CA VAL A 112 1.55 14.89 -7.65
C VAL A 112 1.65 13.75 -8.64
N VAL A 113 0.63 13.52 -9.48
CA VAL A 113 0.54 12.39 -10.43
C VAL A 113 1.80 12.27 -11.29
N ASP A 114 2.27 13.37 -11.86
CA ASP A 114 3.42 13.38 -12.76
C ASP A 114 4.73 13.06 -12.03
N GLU A 115 4.82 13.40 -10.74
CA GLU A 115 5.97 13.08 -9.92
C GLU A 115 5.99 11.59 -9.59
N VAL A 116 4.86 11.04 -9.15
CA VAL A 116 4.69 9.61 -8.87
C VAL A 116 4.97 8.78 -10.11
N ARG A 117 4.53 9.22 -11.28
CA ARG A 117 4.72 8.52 -12.55
C ARG A 117 6.19 8.33 -12.94
N LYS A 118 7.10 9.20 -12.50
CA LYS A 118 8.54 9.07 -12.80
C LYS A 118 9.17 7.81 -12.23
N ASP A 119 8.65 7.32 -11.12
CA ASP A 119 9.14 6.12 -10.42
C ASP A 119 8.35 4.85 -10.77
N GLY A 120 7.26 4.96 -11.50
CA GLY A 120 6.44 3.84 -11.94
C GLY A 120 7.03 3.05 -13.13
N PRO A 121 6.37 1.98 -13.58
CA PRO A 121 5.19 1.39 -12.96
C PRO A 121 5.51 0.65 -11.64
N TYR A 122 4.45 0.41 -10.84
CA TYR A 122 4.55 -0.18 -9.51
C TYR A 122 4.04 -1.62 -9.48
N ASP A 123 4.85 -2.53 -8.92
CA ASP A 123 4.48 -3.94 -8.78
C ASP A 123 3.36 -4.13 -7.74
N LEU A 124 3.36 -3.29 -6.71
CA LEU A 124 2.32 -3.26 -5.67
C LEU A 124 1.94 -1.82 -5.34
N VAL A 125 0.64 -1.55 -5.29
CA VAL A 125 0.08 -0.27 -4.85
C VAL A 125 -0.81 -0.51 -3.63
N TRP A 126 -0.60 0.25 -2.57
CA TRP A 126 -1.47 0.36 -1.40
C TRP A 126 -2.13 1.74 -1.38
N PHE A 127 -3.46 1.76 -1.43
CA PHE A 127 -4.25 2.98 -1.43
C PHE A 127 -5.07 3.07 -0.15
N ASP A 128 -4.74 4.03 0.69
CA ASP A 128 -5.34 4.22 2.02
C ASP A 128 -5.60 5.71 2.31
N CYS A 129 -6.33 6.38 1.43
CA CYS A 129 -6.71 7.77 1.67
C CYS A 129 -8.07 8.12 1.09
N GLY A 130 -8.73 9.11 1.70
CA GLY A 130 -9.91 9.76 1.19
C GLY A 130 -11.18 8.89 1.10
N GLY A 131 -12.03 9.29 0.19
CA GLY A 131 -13.33 8.70 -0.09
C GLY A 131 -13.55 8.49 -1.61
N PRO A 132 -14.80 8.44 -2.06
CA PRO A 132 -15.12 8.10 -3.45
C PRO A 132 -14.44 9.00 -4.49
N GLU A 133 -14.21 10.28 -4.20
CA GLU A 133 -13.56 11.22 -5.12
C GLU A 133 -12.10 10.85 -5.36
N GLU A 134 -11.36 10.51 -4.30
CA GLU A 134 -9.97 10.06 -4.37
C GLU A 134 -9.87 8.71 -5.07
N TYR A 135 -10.83 7.81 -4.86
CA TYR A 135 -10.91 6.52 -5.56
C TYR A 135 -11.17 6.70 -7.05
N GLU A 136 -12.12 7.57 -7.45
CA GLU A 136 -12.37 7.91 -8.84
C GLU A 136 -11.12 8.50 -9.51
N PHE A 137 -10.45 9.40 -8.80
CA PHE A 137 -9.23 10.01 -9.29
C PHE A 137 -8.11 8.99 -9.47
N PHE A 138 -7.96 8.05 -8.50
CA PHE A 138 -7.00 6.96 -8.60
C PHE A 138 -7.25 6.10 -9.84
N VAL A 139 -8.48 5.62 -10.01
CA VAL A 139 -8.85 4.79 -11.16
C VAL A 139 -8.54 5.49 -12.49
N LYS A 140 -8.77 6.79 -12.57
CA LYS A 140 -8.55 7.57 -13.78
C LYS A 140 -7.10 7.91 -14.07
N ASN A 141 -6.27 8.17 -13.04
CA ASN A 141 -4.96 8.80 -13.21
C ASN A 141 -3.77 7.96 -12.71
N TYR A 142 -4.03 6.94 -11.89
CA TYR A 142 -3.00 6.08 -11.28
C TYR A 142 -3.09 4.62 -11.70
N TRP A 143 -4.27 4.15 -12.14
CA TRP A 143 -4.46 2.74 -12.49
C TRP A 143 -3.50 2.23 -13.56
N ASP A 144 -3.14 3.06 -14.53
CA ASP A 144 -2.19 2.71 -15.59
C ASP A 144 -0.76 2.49 -15.06
N MET A 145 -0.42 3.03 -13.88
CA MET A 145 0.85 2.80 -13.21
C MET A 145 0.91 1.51 -12.39
N VAL A 146 -0.23 0.86 -12.15
CA VAL A 146 -0.27 -0.46 -11.51
C VAL A 146 0.24 -1.51 -12.48
N LYS A 147 1.23 -2.31 -12.06
CA LYS A 147 1.80 -3.38 -12.88
C LYS A 147 1.23 -4.75 -12.53
N GLU A 148 1.13 -5.07 -11.23
CA GLU A 148 0.68 -6.39 -10.79
C GLU A 148 -0.47 -6.31 -9.80
N TYR A 149 -0.28 -5.66 -8.64
CA TYR A 149 -1.25 -5.65 -7.55
C TYR A 149 -1.64 -4.24 -7.14
N ALA A 150 -2.94 -4.02 -6.95
CA ALA A 150 -3.45 -2.85 -6.27
C ALA A 150 -4.38 -3.27 -5.12
N LEU A 151 -4.15 -2.73 -3.94
CA LEU A 151 -4.94 -2.97 -2.74
C LEU A 151 -5.53 -1.66 -2.24
N PHE A 152 -6.79 -1.72 -1.86
CA PHE A 152 -7.58 -0.57 -1.44
C PHE A 152 -8.18 -0.84 -0.06
N HIS A 153 -8.00 0.12 0.84
CA HIS A 153 -8.57 0.07 2.18
C HIS A 153 -9.98 0.65 2.22
N PHE A 154 -10.76 0.29 3.24
CA PHE A 154 -12.08 0.85 3.49
C PHE A 154 -13.06 0.79 2.30
N THR A 155 -13.21 -0.38 1.74
CA THR A 155 -14.14 -0.66 0.63
C THR A 155 -15.47 -1.26 1.09
N TYR A 156 -15.58 -1.58 2.39
CA TYR A 156 -16.78 -2.11 3.05
C TYR A 156 -17.07 -1.34 4.33
N PHE A 157 -18.36 -1.25 4.66
CA PHE A 157 -18.85 -0.71 5.92
C PHE A 157 -19.93 -1.63 6.49
N LYS A 158 -19.76 -2.09 7.71
CA LYS A 158 -20.65 -3.07 8.37
C LYS A 158 -20.88 -4.36 7.56
N GLY A 159 -19.87 -4.81 6.84
CA GLY A 159 -19.95 -6.00 6.00
C GLY A 159 -20.55 -5.80 4.61
N GLU A 160 -21.04 -4.62 4.30
CA GLU A 160 -21.64 -4.27 3.01
C GLU A 160 -20.68 -3.41 2.18
N PRO A 161 -20.64 -3.57 0.85
CA PRO A 161 -19.88 -2.69 -0.03
C PRO A 161 -20.30 -1.22 0.17
N ASN A 162 -19.33 -0.33 0.19
CA ASN A 162 -19.55 1.10 0.27
C ASN A 162 -19.30 1.79 -1.09
N ARG A 163 -19.43 3.12 -1.14
CA ARG A 163 -19.22 3.90 -2.37
C ARG A 163 -17.82 3.76 -2.97
N ASN A 164 -16.79 3.53 -2.15
CA ASN A 164 -15.44 3.27 -2.66
C ASN A 164 -15.43 1.96 -3.46
N ASN A 165 -16.14 0.94 -2.98
CA ASN A 165 -16.29 -0.34 -3.66
C ASN A 165 -17.05 -0.18 -5.00
N ASP A 166 -18.06 0.68 -5.05
CA ASP A 166 -18.78 0.96 -6.29
C ASP A 166 -17.86 1.56 -7.35
N VAL A 167 -16.98 2.51 -6.95
CA VAL A 167 -15.98 3.09 -7.84
C VAL A 167 -15.01 2.01 -8.34
N LEU A 168 -14.48 1.18 -7.46
CA LEU A 168 -13.57 0.10 -7.85
C LEU A 168 -14.22 -0.93 -8.78
N SER A 169 -15.54 -1.06 -8.74
CA SER A 169 -16.28 -1.96 -9.62
C SER A 169 -16.35 -1.47 -11.09
N THR A 170 -15.87 -0.25 -11.36
CA THR A 170 -15.71 0.27 -12.72
C THR A 170 -14.40 -0.18 -13.40
N ILE A 171 -13.47 -0.76 -12.64
CA ILE A 171 -12.22 -1.32 -13.19
C ILE A 171 -12.57 -2.62 -13.90
N ASP A 172 -12.12 -2.79 -15.15
CA ASP A 172 -12.33 -3.97 -15.98
C ASP A 172 -11.01 -4.65 -16.43
N ASP A 173 -9.87 -3.96 -16.25
CA ASP A 173 -8.53 -4.45 -16.60
C ASP A 173 -7.91 -5.17 -15.39
N TYR A 174 -8.38 -6.39 -15.11
CA TYR A 174 -7.80 -7.24 -14.07
C TYR A 174 -8.02 -8.73 -14.32
N THR A 175 -7.09 -9.56 -13.85
CA THR A 175 -7.19 -11.03 -13.93
C THR A 175 -8.11 -11.58 -12.85
N TYR A 176 -8.02 -11.06 -11.63
CA TYR A 176 -8.93 -11.37 -10.53
C TYR A 176 -9.04 -10.24 -9.52
N ARG A 177 -10.15 -10.26 -8.81
CA ARG A 177 -10.44 -9.38 -7.67
C ARG A 177 -10.75 -10.23 -6.44
N MET A 178 -10.29 -9.80 -5.27
CA MET A 178 -10.59 -10.42 -3.99
C MET A 178 -10.95 -9.35 -2.96
N ASP A 179 -12.06 -9.54 -2.27
CA ASP A 179 -12.48 -8.69 -1.17
C ASP A 179 -12.30 -9.44 0.16
N ILE A 180 -11.57 -8.83 1.10
CA ILE A 180 -11.35 -9.33 2.46
C ILE A 180 -12.06 -8.38 3.41
N VAL A 181 -13.06 -8.90 4.13
CA VAL A 181 -13.89 -8.11 5.04
C VAL A 181 -13.66 -8.56 6.46
N GLU A 182 -13.28 -7.64 7.35
CA GLU A 182 -13.16 -7.93 8.78
C GLU A 182 -14.55 -7.92 9.43
N PRO A 183 -15.08 -9.07 9.88
CA PRO A 183 -16.51 -9.21 10.20
C PRO A 183 -16.91 -8.48 11.50
N HIS A 184 -15.94 -8.14 12.35
CA HIS A 184 -16.20 -7.57 13.69
C HIS A 184 -16.02 -6.06 13.78
N LYS A 185 -15.67 -5.40 12.69
CA LYS A 185 -15.50 -3.94 12.66
C LYS A 185 -16.59 -3.25 11.86
N PHE A 186 -17.13 -2.19 12.43
CA PHE A 186 -18.13 -1.35 11.77
C PHE A 186 -17.51 -0.37 10.76
N LYS A 187 -16.30 0.10 11.05
CA LYS A 187 -15.52 1.00 10.20
C LYS A 187 -14.19 0.35 9.88
N GLN A 188 -13.69 0.57 8.69
CA GLN A 188 -12.35 0.16 8.29
C GLN A 188 -12.13 -1.38 8.38
N GLY A 189 -10.94 -1.84 8.12
CA GLY A 189 -10.59 -3.26 8.24
C GLY A 189 -11.02 -4.14 7.06
N SER A 190 -11.35 -3.53 5.93
CA SER A 190 -11.56 -4.25 4.67
C SER A 190 -10.46 -3.95 3.66
N ILE A 191 -10.18 -4.90 2.80
CA ILE A 191 -9.25 -4.77 1.68
C ILE A 191 -9.94 -5.27 0.42
N THR A 192 -9.90 -4.48 -0.65
CA THR A 192 -10.18 -4.96 -1.99
C THR A 192 -8.85 -5.04 -2.74
N MET A 193 -8.50 -6.21 -3.22
CA MET A 193 -7.29 -6.47 -3.96
C MET A 193 -7.60 -6.82 -5.40
N PHE A 194 -6.88 -6.20 -6.32
CA PHE A 194 -6.86 -6.54 -7.73
C PHE A 194 -5.48 -7.07 -8.13
N ARG A 195 -5.48 -8.07 -9.02
CA ARG A 195 -4.33 -8.37 -9.85
C ARG A 195 -4.61 -7.90 -11.26
N LYS A 196 -3.79 -6.98 -11.75
CA LYS A 196 -3.93 -6.44 -13.10
C LYS A 196 -3.63 -7.52 -14.17
N SER A 197 -4.26 -7.38 -15.32
CA SER A 197 -4.08 -8.30 -16.45
C SER A 197 -2.73 -8.15 -17.13
#